data_29a0f8fb8f2be36094c26c1906482807
#
_entry.id   29a0f8fb8f2be36094c26c1906482807
#
_cell.length_a   1.000
_cell.length_b   1.000
_cell.length_c   1.000
_cell.angle_alpha   90.00
_cell.angle_beta   90.00
_cell.angle_gamma   90.00
#
_symmetry.space_group_name_H-M   'P 1'
#
loop_
_entity.id
_entity.type
_entity.pdbx_description
1 polymer ?
#
loop_
_entity_poly.entity_id
_entity_poly.type
_entity_poly.pdbx_seq_one_letter_code
_entity_poly.pdbx_strand_id
1 'polypeptide(L)'
;MVHSLPLDYPRPAEKVHVGAQQHYQLSEQLLGQLHQVARAHDCTLFMLVHGALSLVLSRHSYSQDIVVGTPVANRTQQELEPLIGFFVNTLVLRANTQHENLRSYLQHIRQVSLDAQANQDVPFEQLVEHCQVQRSSSHTPLFQIMLSMNTTSASSLSLPDVSITPLAGEGYQCKFDLELTLDETTSGLGLTWGYDTGLFNAERIVQLQGHLAELLSALARTVEQPDMPLRALEMLSTEER
;
A
#
# COMPACT_ATOMS: atom_id res chain seq x y z
N MET A 1 -3.37 -10.63 -14.69
CA MET A 1 -2.73 -9.41 -15.19
C MET A 1 -1.51 -9.16 -14.32
N VAL A 2 -0.36 -8.81 -14.89
CA VAL A 2 0.87 -8.46 -14.16
C VAL A 2 1.04 -6.96 -14.26
N HIS A 3 1.53 -6.31 -13.20
CA HIS A 3 1.78 -4.86 -13.23
C HIS A 3 2.82 -4.49 -14.30
N SER A 4 2.73 -3.28 -14.81
CA SER A 4 3.61 -2.76 -15.88
C SER A 4 4.73 -1.86 -15.36
N LEU A 5 5.08 -1.93 -14.07
CA LEU A 5 6.22 -1.20 -13.53
C LEU A 5 7.51 -1.63 -14.25
N PRO A 6 8.39 -0.70 -14.62
CA PRO A 6 9.70 -1.03 -15.14
C PRO A 6 10.50 -1.85 -14.11
N LEU A 7 10.92 -3.03 -14.52
CA LEU A 7 11.77 -3.90 -13.72
C LEU A 7 13.24 -3.58 -14.01
N ASP A 8 14.10 -3.66 -12.98
CA ASP A 8 15.54 -3.49 -13.14
C ASP A 8 16.21 -4.80 -13.60
N TYR A 9 15.56 -5.94 -13.28
CA TYR A 9 15.98 -7.28 -13.70
C TYR A 9 14.84 -8.03 -14.37
N PRO A 10 15.13 -8.91 -15.35
CA PRO A 10 14.10 -9.70 -16.01
C PRO A 10 13.41 -10.64 -15.02
N ARG A 11 12.07 -10.73 -15.10
CA ARG A 11 11.29 -11.63 -14.25
C ARG A 11 11.71 -13.08 -14.46
N PRO A 12 12.10 -13.81 -13.40
CA PRO A 12 12.46 -15.23 -13.52
C PRO A 12 11.22 -16.08 -13.79
N ALA A 13 11.42 -17.26 -14.37
CA ALA A 13 10.34 -18.23 -14.60
C ALA A 13 9.73 -18.76 -13.30
N GLU A 14 10.52 -18.83 -12.24
CA GLU A 14 10.09 -19.21 -10.90
C GLU A 14 10.52 -18.15 -9.89
N LYS A 15 9.62 -17.75 -9.01
CA LYS A 15 9.90 -16.74 -7.98
C LYS A 15 10.82 -17.33 -6.91
N VAL A 16 11.88 -16.59 -6.56
CA VAL A 16 12.92 -17.05 -5.61
C VAL A 16 12.61 -16.61 -4.17
N HIS A 17 11.69 -15.67 -3.97
CA HIS A 17 11.28 -15.14 -2.67
C HIS A 17 12.41 -14.47 -1.85
N VAL A 18 13.45 -14.02 -2.50
CA VAL A 18 14.54 -13.25 -1.84
C VAL A 18 14.19 -11.78 -1.94
N GLY A 19 14.14 -11.13 -0.79
CA GLY A 19 13.77 -9.73 -0.72
C GLY A 19 14.67 -8.91 0.19
N ALA A 20 14.43 -7.61 0.18
CA ALA A 20 15.00 -6.66 1.11
C ALA A 20 13.91 -5.68 1.58
N GLN A 21 14.21 -4.95 2.65
CA GLN A 21 13.33 -3.93 3.18
C GLN A 21 14.04 -2.59 3.27
N GLN A 22 13.27 -1.52 3.08
CA GLN A 22 13.69 -0.15 3.36
C GLN A 22 12.63 0.53 4.23
N HIS A 23 13.08 1.29 5.24
CA HIS A 23 12.22 1.96 6.19
C HIS A 23 12.36 3.47 6.04
N TYR A 24 11.22 4.15 6.03
CA TYR A 24 11.13 5.60 5.95
C TYR A 24 10.15 6.12 6.98
N GLN A 25 10.35 7.35 7.42
CA GLN A 25 9.50 7.99 8.41
C GLN A 25 9.03 9.35 7.88
N LEU A 26 7.73 9.53 7.76
CA LEU A 26 7.11 10.83 7.52
C LEU A 26 6.82 11.50 8.87
N SER A 27 6.96 12.82 8.93
CA SER A 27 6.80 13.58 10.17
C SER A 27 5.36 13.54 10.70
N GLU A 28 5.23 13.73 12.03
CA GLU A 28 3.93 13.91 12.69
C GLU A 28 3.13 15.07 12.08
N GLN A 29 3.80 16.17 11.72
CA GLN A 29 3.16 17.32 11.08
C GLN A 29 2.51 16.93 9.74
N LEU A 30 3.24 16.20 8.89
CA LEU A 30 2.70 15.72 7.60
C LEU A 30 1.54 14.74 7.82
N LEU A 31 1.67 13.81 8.76
CA LEU A 31 0.59 12.88 9.13
C LEU A 31 -0.67 13.64 9.55
N GLY A 32 -0.55 14.65 10.41
CA GLY A 32 -1.67 15.50 10.84
C GLY A 32 -2.37 16.20 9.67
N GLN A 33 -1.60 16.71 8.70
CA GLN A 33 -2.14 17.32 7.47
C GLN A 33 -2.84 16.28 6.58
N LEU A 34 -2.28 15.09 6.42
CA LEU A 34 -2.90 13.99 5.67
C LEU A 34 -4.23 13.57 6.29
N HIS A 35 -4.34 13.52 7.61
CA HIS A 35 -5.62 13.30 8.30
C HIS A 35 -6.65 14.40 8.03
N GLN A 36 -6.21 15.66 7.90
CA GLN A 36 -7.12 16.76 7.54
C GLN A 36 -7.67 16.57 6.11
N VAL A 37 -6.81 16.25 5.15
CA VAL A 37 -7.22 15.95 3.76
C VAL A 37 -8.16 14.74 3.71
N ALA A 38 -7.81 13.65 4.40
CA ALA A 38 -8.65 12.45 4.46
C ALA A 38 -10.06 12.77 4.96
N ARG A 39 -10.17 13.52 6.07
CA ARG A 39 -11.47 13.97 6.61
C ARG A 39 -12.24 14.88 5.65
N ALA A 40 -11.56 15.79 4.97
CA ALA A 40 -12.19 16.70 4.00
C ALA A 40 -12.80 15.98 2.79
N HIS A 41 -12.35 14.75 2.52
CA HIS A 41 -12.83 13.91 1.42
C HIS A 41 -13.56 12.65 1.88
N ASP A 42 -13.97 12.55 3.16
CA ASP A 42 -14.63 11.37 3.75
C ASP A 42 -13.84 10.07 3.55
N CYS A 43 -12.51 10.17 3.53
CA CYS A 43 -11.58 9.05 3.36
C CYS A 43 -10.88 8.69 4.68
N THR A 44 -10.38 7.47 4.76
CA THR A 44 -9.40 7.08 5.78
C THR A 44 -7.97 7.41 5.33
N LEU A 45 -7.00 7.44 6.26
CA LEU A 45 -5.59 7.57 5.91
C LEU A 45 -5.14 6.47 4.94
N PHE A 46 -5.59 5.22 5.16
CA PHE A 46 -5.33 4.10 4.25
C PHE A 46 -5.81 4.39 2.83
N MET A 47 -7.07 4.86 2.66
CA MET A 47 -7.62 5.22 1.34
C MET A 47 -6.80 6.31 0.67
N LEU A 48 -6.39 7.34 1.44
CA LEU A 48 -5.57 8.44 0.92
C LEU A 48 -4.21 7.94 0.42
N VAL A 49 -3.52 7.10 1.22
CA VAL A 49 -2.24 6.52 0.82
C VAL A 49 -2.40 5.52 -0.33
N HIS A 50 -3.48 4.71 -0.36
CA HIS A 50 -3.81 3.85 -1.51
C HIS A 50 -3.95 4.68 -2.80
N GLY A 51 -4.67 5.80 -2.74
CA GLY A 51 -4.78 6.72 -3.87
C GLY A 51 -3.44 7.30 -4.29
N ALA A 52 -2.62 7.77 -3.35
CA ALA A 52 -1.29 8.30 -3.65
C ALA A 52 -0.36 7.24 -4.27
N LEU A 53 -0.32 6.03 -3.68
CA LEU A 53 0.46 4.91 -4.22
C LEU A 53 0.00 4.56 -5.64
N SER A 54 -1.31 4.48 -5.87
CA SER A 54 -1.86 4.18 -7.20
C SER A 54 -1.46 5.24 -8.25
N LEU A 55 -1.40 6.53 -7.89
CA LEU A 55 -0.90 7.59 -8.78
C LEU A 55 0.59 7.43 -9.09
N VAL A 56 1.41 7.15 -8.07
CA VAL A 56 2.85 6.90 -8.28
C VAL A 56 3.05 5.70 -9.21
N LEU A 57 2.40 4.58 -8.92
CA LEU A 57 2.49 3.36 -9.74
C LEU A 57 2.01 3.61 -11.17
N SER A 58 0.90 4.34 -11.35
CA SER A 58 0.34 4.71 -12.65
C SER A 58 1.34 5.52 -13.48
N ARG A 59 1.98 6.52 -12.88
CA ARG A 59 2.95 7.38 -13.58
C ARG A 59 4.23 6.66 -13.95
N HIS A 60 4.68 5.72 -13.12
CA HIS A 60 5.85 4.89 -13.41
C HIS A 60 5.58 3.80 -14.44
N SER A 61 4.38 3.23 -14.46
CA SER A 61 4.01 2.12 -15.36
C SER A 61 3.34 2.57 -16.65
N TYR A 62 2.99 3.86 -16.76
CA TYR A 62 2.14 4.40 -17.83
C TYR A 62 0.80 3.66 -17.97
N SER A 63 0.33 3.03 -16.88
CA SER A 63 -0.96 2.35 -16.78
C SER A 63 -1.91 3.17 -15.93
N GLN A 64 -3.16 3.28 -16.37
CA GLN A 64 -4.21 3.93 -15.59
C GLN A 64 -5.01 2.96 -14.72
N ASP A 65 -4.81 1.67 -14.92
CA ASP A 65 -5.48 0.59 -14.22
C ASP A 65 -4.48 -0.05 -13.24
N ILE A 66 -4.60 0.28 -11.97
CA ILE A 66 -3.68 -0.14 -10.91
C ILE A 66 -4.40 -1.11 -9.98
N VAL A 67 -3.79 -2.27 -9.77
CA VAL A 67 -4.33 -3.31 -8.90
C VAL A 67 -3.38 -3.56 -7.73
N VAL A 68 -3.90 -3.41 -6.52
CA VAL A 68 -3.16 -3.60 -5.27
C VAL A 68 -3.92 -4.57 -4.38
N GLY A 69 -3.23 -5.50 -3.73
CA GLY A 69 -3.78 -6.34 -2.68
C GLY A 69 -3.72 -5.67 -1.32
N THR A 70 -4.65 -6.00 -0.44
CA THR A 70 -4.59 -5.59 0.97
C THR A 70 -5.11 -6.70 1.88
N PRO A 71 -4.43 -7.02 2.99
CA PRO A 71 -4.94 -7.99 3.95
C PRO A 71 -6.04 -7.37 4.80
N VAL A 72 -7.03 -8.17 5.20
CA VAL A 72 -8.04 -7.81 6.18
C VAL A 72 -8.12 -8.87 7.26
N ALA A 73 -8.34 -8.45 8.50
CA ALA A 73 -8.46 -9.37 9.63
C ALA A 73 -9.67 -10.33 9.49
N ASN A 74 -10.68 -9.93 8.73
CA ASN A 74 -11.92 -10.69 8.47
C ASN A 74 -12.62 -11.15 9.77
N ARG A 75 -12.52 -10.36 10.84
CA ARG A 75 -13.16 -10.56 12.13
C ARG A 75 -14.37 -9.62 12.22
N THR A 76 -15.44 -9.98 11.50
CA THR A 76 -16.64 -9.15 11.33
C THR A 76 -17.58 -9.17 12.54
N GLN A 77 -17.34 -10.08 13.50
CA GLN A 77 -18.13 -10.24 14.73
C GLN A 77 -17.21 -10.07 15.92
N GLN A 78 -17.68 -9.39 16.96
CA GLN A 78 -16.89 -9.11 18.17
C GLN A 78 -16.43 -10.39 18.89
N GLU A 79 -17.21 -11.45 18.78
CA GLU A 79 -16.90 -12.76 19.37
C GLU A 79 -15.69 -13.43 18.70
N LEU A 80 -15.34 -13.03 17.48
CA LEU A 80 -14.19 -13.55 16.72
C LEU A 80 -12.86 -12.88 17.13
N GLU A 81 -12.90 -11.69 17.73
CA GLU A 81 -11.71 -10.93 18.08
C GLU A 81 -10.74 -11.70 18.97
N PRO A 82 -11.17 -12.35 20.08
CA PRO A 82 -10.28 -13.05 21.00
C PRO A 82 -9.86 -14.44 20.51
N LEU A 83 -10.44 -14.95 19.42
CA LEU A 83 -10.17 -16.31 18.96
C LEU A 83 -8.80 -16.41 18.29
N ILE A 84 -8.06 -17.45 18.59
CA ILE A 84 -6.83 -17.82 17.86
C ILE A 84 -7.24 -18.63 16.66
N GLY A 85 -6.82 -18.20 15.46
CA GLY A 85 -7.12 -18.89 14.21
C GLY A 85 -6.69 -18.09 12.98
N PHE A 86 -6.78 -18.72 11.82
CA PHE A 86 -6.50 -18.10 10.53
C PHE A 86 -7.79 -17.50 9.95
N PHE A 87 -8.01 -16.21 10.19
CA PHE A 87 -9.17 -15.46 9.71
C PHE A 87 -8.83 -14.52 8.56
N VAL A 88 -7.55 -14.21 8.38
CA VAL A 88 -7.10 -13.22 7.39
C VAL A 88 -7.59 -13.60 5.99
N ASN A 89 -8.18 -12.62 5.32
CA ASN A 89 -8.46 -12.67 3.89
C ASN A 89 -7.70 -11.57 3.16
N THR A 90 -7.63 -11.66 1.83
CA THR A 90 -6.97 -10.66 0.99
C THR A 90 -8.01 -10.03 0.06
N LEU A 91 -8.11 -8.72 0.09
CA LEU A 91 -8.93 -7.93 -0.83
C LEU A 91 -8.10 -7.45 -2.01
N VAL A 92 -8.77 -7.27 -3.14
CA VAL A 92 -8.18 -6.72 -4.36
C VAL A 92 -8.77 -5.34 -4.60
N LEU A 93 -7.92 -4.31 -4.57
CA LEU A 93 -8.28 -2.92 -4.82
C LEU A 93 -7.84 -2.55 -6.23
N ARG A 94 -8.80 -2.28 -7.12
CA ARG A 94 -8.54 -1.89 -8.50
C ARG A 94 -8.89 -0.43 -8.70
N ALA A 95 -7.87 0.42 -8.81
CA ALA A 95 -8.02 1.85 -8.97
C ALA A 95 -7.82 2.28 -10.42
N ASN A 96 -8.75 3.10 -10.94
CA ASN A 96 -8.55 3.86 -12.16
C ASN A 96 -8.00 5.24 -11.79
N THR A 97 -6.86 5.62 -12.36
CA THR A 97 -6.21 6.91 -12.09
C THR A 97 -6.61 8.01 -13.09
N GLN A 98 -7.50 7.73 -14.04
CA GLN A 98 -7.96 8.69 -15.04
C GLN A 98 -9.15 9.51 -14.51
N HIS A 99 -8.83 10.56 -13.76
CA HIS A 99 -9.81 11.51 -13.22
C HIS A 99 -9.38 12.95 -13.49
N GLU A 100 -10.37 13.85 -13.63
CA GLU A 100 -10.11 15.26 -13.94
C GLU A 100 -9.52 15.99 -12.73
N ASN A 101 -10.04 15.72 -11.52
CA ASN A 101 -9.67 16.42 -10.32
C ASN A 101 -9.53 15.49 -9.11
N LEU A 102 -8.93 16.02 -8.03
CA LEU A 102 -8.65 15.29 -6.81
C LEU A 102 -9.92 14.75 -6.15
N ARG A 103 -11.01 15.54 -6.08
CA ARG A 103 -12.26 15.13 -5.45
C ARG A 103 -12.83 13.88 -6.10
N SER A 104 -12.99 13.87 -7.42
CA SER A 104 -13.54 12.73 -8.15
C SER A 104 -12.65 11.49 -8.01
N TYR A 105 -11.35 11.69 -7.97
CA TYR A 105 -10.39 10.60 -7.76
C TYR A 105 -10.50 9.98 -6.36
N LEU A 106 -10.49 10.80 -5.30
CA LEU A 106 -10.60 10.29 -3.93
C LEU A 106 -11.97 9.66 -3.65
N GLN A 107 -13.05 10.18 -4.25
CA GLN A 107 -14.36 9.52 -4.22
C GLN A 107 -14.32 8.13 -4.87
N HIS A 108 -13.64 7.99 -6.01
CA HIS A 108 -13.42 6.69 -6.64
C HIS A 108 -12.64 5.73 -5.74
N ILE A 109 -11.51 6.18 -5.17
CA ILE A 109 -10.69 5.38 -4.25
C ILE A 109 -11.50 4.93 -3.03
N ARG A 110 -12.30 5.84 -2.46
CA ARG A 110 -13.21 5.52 -1.36
C ARG A 110 -14.21 4.44 -1.75
N GLN A 111 -14.86 4.57 -2.90
CA GLN A 111 -15.82 3.60 -3.39
C GLN A 111 -15.20 2.23 -3.60
N VAL A 112 -14.03 2.15 -4.26
CA VAL A 112 -13.26 0.90 -4.42
C VAL A 112 -12.99 0.22 -3.08
N SER A 113 -12.58 0.98 -2.07
CA SER A 113 -12.29 0.44 -0.75
C SER A 113 -13.54 -0.08 -0.03
N LEU A 114 -14.65 0.67 -0.10
CA LEU A 114 -15.92 0.28 0.51
C LEU A 114 -16.53 -0.95 -0.16
N ASP A 115 -16.49 -1.02 -1.49
CA ASP A 115 -16.99 -2.18 -2.24
C ASP A 115 -16.19 -3.43 -1.93
N ALA A 116 -14.85 -3.31 -1.82
CA ALA A 116 -14.00 -4.42 -1.42
C ALA A 116 -14.30 -4.90 0.01
N GLN A 117 -14.47 -3.97 0.96
CA GLN A 117 -14.83 -4.30 2.35
C GLN A 117 -16.23 -4.94 2.44
N ALA A 118 -17.20 -4.46 1.67
CA ALA A 118 -18.54 -5.03 1.64
C ALA A 118 -18.57 -6.49 1.15
N ASN A 119 -17.54 -6.91 0.42
CA ASN A 119 -17.39 -8.26 -0.12
C ASN A 119 -16.22 -9.05 0.53
N GLN A 120 -15.75 -8.64 1.72
CA GLN A 120 -14.57 -9.23 2.36
C GLN A 120 -14.74 -10.69 2.77
N ASP A 121 -15.97 -11.21 2.81
CA ASP A 121 -16.25 -12.61 3.13
C ASP A 121 -15.96 -13.57 1.95
N VAL A 122 -15.76 -13.04 0.74
CA VAL A 122 -15.39 -13.85 -0.44
C VAL A 122 -13.92 -14.25 -0.33
N PRO A 123 -13.59 -15.56 -0.21
CA PRO A 123 -12.19 -15.99 -0.15
C PRO A 123 -11.41 -15.59 -1.41
N PHE A 124 -10.16 -15.21 -1.24
CA PHE A 124 -9.29 -14.78 -2.34
C PHE A 124 -9.17 -15.86 -3.43
N GLU A 125 -9.11 -17.12 -3.04
CA GLU A 125 -9.03 -18.26 -3.97
C GLU A 125 -10.26 -18.36 -4.87
N GLN A 126 -11.46 -18.09 -4.34
CA GLN A 126 -12.69 -18.04 -5.14
C GLN A 126 -12.66 -16.88 -6.14
N LEU A 127 -12.10 -15.74 -5.75
CA LEU A 127 -11.94 -14.62 -6.68
C LEU A 127 -10.98 -14.97 -7.83
N VAL A 128 -9.87 -15.65 -7.54
CA VAL A 128 -8.92 -16.13 -8.56
C VAL A 128 -9.58 -17.09 -9.53
N GLU A 129 -10.39 -18.03 -9.04
CA GLU A 129 -11.14 -18.99 -9.85
C GLU A 129 -12.21 -18.29 -10.71
N HIS A 130 -12.98 -17.38 -10.10
CA HIS A 130 -14.03 -16.63 -10.81
C HIS A 130 -13.46 -15.78 -11.96
N CYS A 131 -12.31 -15.14 -11.73
CA CYS A 131 -11.62 -14.36 -12.74
C CYS A 131 -10.86 -15.20 -13.77
N GLN A 132 -10.85 -16.53 -13.64
CA GLN A 132 -10.16 -17.46 -14.54
C GLN A 132 -8.68 -17.10 -14.79
N VAL A 133 -7.99 -16.59 -13.76
CA VAL A 133 -6.61 -16.16 -13.85
C VAL A 133 -5.71 -17.39 -13.95
N GLN A 134 -4.86 -17.44 -14.97
CA GLN A 134 -3.84 -18.50 -15.07
C GLN A 134 -2.85 -18.35 -13.91
N ARG A 135 -2.63 -19.45 -13.19
CA ARG A 135 -1.61 -19.52 -12.15
C ARG A 135 -0.23 -19.54 -12.79
N SER A 136 0.70 -18.80 -12.19
CA SER A 136 2.08 -18.72 -12.63
C SER A 136 3.02 -19.00 -11.46
N SER A 137 4.14 -19.64 -11.73
CA SER A 137 5.23 -19.78 -10.76
C SER A 137 6.07 -18.52 -10.60
N SER A 138 5.95 -17.57 -11.55
CA SER A 138 6.75 -16.35 -11.58
C SER A 138 6.11 -15.17 -10.82
N HIS A 139 4.80 -15.22 -10.54
CA HIS A 139 4.09 -14.10 -9.88
C HIS A 139 2.78 -14.55 -9.24
N THR A 140 2.29 -13.78 -8.29
CA THR A 140 0.98 -13.99 -7.65
C THR A 140 -0.16 -13.65 -8.61
N PRO A 141 -1.32 -14.36 -8.53
CA PRO A 141 -2.49 -14.05 -9.35
C PRO A 141 -3.12 -12.72 -8.93
N LEU A 142 -3.81 -12.07 -9.85
CA LEU A 142 -4.57 -10.82 -9.71
C LEU A 142 -3.72 -9.58 -9.43
N PHE A 143 -2.83 -9.60 -8.43
CA PHE A 143 -1.96 -8.49 -8.06
C PHE A 143 -0.58 -8.99 -7.63
N GLN A 144 0.43 -8.10 -7.71
CA GLN A 144 1.80 -8.38 -7.28
C GLN A 144 2.34 -7.29 -6.34
N ILE A 145 1.49 -6.33 -6.00
CA ILE A 145 1.81 -5.21 -5.11
C ILE A 145 0.83 -5.26 -3.94
N MET A 146 1.37 -5.29 -2.71
CA MET A 146 0.59 -5.34 -1.47
C MET A 146 0.70 -4.01 -0.73
N LEU A 147 -0.43 -3.50 -0.26
CA LEU A 147 -0.50 -2.38 0.67
C LEU A 147 -1.15 -2.85 1.96
N SER A 148 -0.48 -2.64 3.09
CA SER A 148 -1.02 -2.98 4.40
C SER A 148 -0.87 -1.82 5.36
N MET A 149 -1.72 -1.77 6.38
CA MET A 149 -1.62 -0.80 7.46
C MET A 149 -1.77 -1.54 8.79
N ASN A 150 -0.78 -1.37 9.67
CA ASN A 150 -0.86 -1.89 11.02
C ASN A 150 -1.77 -1.00 11.84
N THR A 151 -2.89 -1.57 12.33
CA THR A 151 -3.88 -0.88 13.15
C THR A 151 -3.68 -1.11 14.64
N THR A 152 -2.85 -2.09 15.00
CA THR A 152 -2.47 -2.34 16.38
C THR A 152 -1.26 -1.50 16.71
N SER A 153 -1.44 -0.46 17.56
CA SER A 153 -0.33 0.07 18.32
C SER A 153 0.42 -1.13 18.91
N ALA A 154 1.72 -1.21 18.62
CA ALA A 154 2.55 -2.22 19.26
C ALA A 154 2.33 -2.11 20.77
N SER A 155 1.43 -2.95 21.29
CA SER A 155 1.31 -3.12 22.73
C SER A 155 2.69 -3.62 23.13
N SER A 156 3.49 -2.73 23.72
CA SER A 156 4.77 -3.14 24.26
C SER A 156 4.47 -4.29 25.22
N LEU A 157 4.85 -5.49 24.79
CA LEU A 157 4.76 -6.63 25.70
C LEU A 157 5.67 -6.30 26.87
N SER A 158 5.07 -5.87 27.97
CA SER A 158 5.75 -5.52 29.19
C SER A 158 5.56 -6.66 30.19
N LEU A 159 6.62 -7.30 30.54
CA LEU A 159 6.65 -8.26 31.63
C LEU A 159 7.43 -7.66 32.81
N PRO A 160 7.00 -7.86 34.05
CA PRO A 160 7.74 -7.38 35.21
C PRO A 160 9.18 -7.91 35.18
N ASP A 161 10.16 -7.01 35.37
CA ASP A 161 11.59 -7.32 35.43
C ASP A 161 12.20 -7.98 34.17
N VAL A 162 11.50 -7.90 32.99
CA VAL A 162 11.99 -8.44 31.72
C VAL A 162 12.09 -7.32 30.68
N SER A 163 13.27 -7.16 30.09
CA SER A 163 13.49 -6.31 28.94
C SER A 163 13.33 -7.15 27.66
N ILE A 164 12.38 -6.76 26.80
CA ILE A 164 12.13 -7.44 25.54
C ILE A 164 12.71 -6.59 24.42
N THR A 165 13.70 -7.14 23.70
CA THR A 165 14.31 -6.50 22.54
C THR A 165 14.04 -7.34 21.30
N PRO A 166 13.42 -6.77 20.24
CA PRO A 166 13.27 -7.48 18.99
C PRO A 166 14.63 -7.83 18.39
N LEU A 167 14.80 -9.07 18.00
CA LEU A 167 15.98 -9.48 17.22
C LEU A 167 15.69 -9.23 15.75
N ALA A 168 16.61 -8.55 15.07
CA ALA A 168 16.58 -8.45 13.61
C ALA A 168 16.81 -9.86 13.03
N GLY A 169 15.81 -10.39 12.29
CA GLY A 169 15.97 -11.65 11.57
C GLY A 169 16.94 -11.51 10.41
N GLU A 170 17.72 -12.55 10.13
CA GLU A 170 18.53 -12.62 8.92
C GLU A 170 17.62 -12.97 7.73
N GLY A 171 17.59 -12.10 6.73
CA GLY A 171 16.89 -12.29 5.45
C GLY A 171 15.38 -11.98 5.50
N TYR A 172 14.94 -11.16 4.56
CA TYR A 172 13.53 -10.87 4.32
C TYR A 172 13.04 -11.73 3.14
N GLN A 173 11.96 -12.48 3.35
CA GLN A 173 11.30 -13.23 2.29
C GLN A 173 10.16 -12.41 1.70
N CYS A 174 10.32 -11.99 0.46
CA CYS A 174 9.31 -11.21 -0.24
C CYS A 174 8.25 -12.14 -0.86
N LYS A 175 6.99 -11.98 -0.44
CA LYS A 175 5.86 -12.75 -1.01
C LYS A 175 5.35 -12.15 -2.30
N PHE A 176 5.40 -10.84 -2.41
CA PHE A 176 4.93 -10.06 -3.57
C PHE A 176 6.14 -9.40 -4.26
N ASP A 177 5.92 -8.73 -5.37
CA ASP A 177 6.99 -8.00 -6.05
C ASP A 177 7.35 -6.74 -5.28
N LEU A 178 6.32 -6.04 -4.76
CA LEU A 178 6.43 -4.90 -3.84
C LEU A 178 5.42 -5.05 -2.70
N GLU A 179 5.83 -4.65 -1.52
CA GLU A 179 4.99 -4.57 -0.32
C GLU A 179 5.20 -3.20 0.32
N LEU A 180 4.14 -2.49 0.61
CA LEU A 180 4.19 -1.26 1.39
C LEU A 180 3.36 -1.46 2.66
N THR A 181 4.03 -1.40 3.80
CA THR A 181 3.40 -1.45 5.12
C THR A 181 3.43 -0.07 5.77
N LEU A 182 2.28 0.35 6.27
CA LEU A 182 2.08 1.61 6.96
C LEU A 182 1.98 1.38 8.46
N ASP A 183 2.74 2.16 9.24
CA ASP A 183 2.70 2.15 10.70
C ASP A 183 2.43 3.56 11.20
N GLU A 184 1.22 3.80 11.70
CA GLU A 184 0.89 5.07 12.33
C GLU A 184 1.40 5.07 13.77
N THR A 185 2.28 6.01 14.09
CA THR A 185 2.90 6.16 15.41
C THR A 185 2.77 7.60 15.93
N THR A 186 3.11 7.81 17.17
CA THR A 186 3.17 9.15 17.76
C THR A 186 4.24 10.06 17.12
N SER A 187 5.23 9.47 16.43
CA SER A 187 6.30 10.21 15.73
C SER A 187 5.99 10.48 14.26
N GLY A 188 4.83 10.03 13.76
CA GLY A 188 4.39 10.21 12.38
C GLY A 188 4.00 8.91 11.70
N LEU A 189 4.16 8.83 10.38
CA LEU A 189 3.80 7.67 9.57
C LEU A 189 5.06 6.92 9.13
N GLY A 190 5.26 5.72 9.66
CA GLY A 190 6.27 4.77 9.21
C GLY A 190 5.84 4.12 7.89
N LEU A 191 6.78 4.00 6.97
CA LEU A 191 6.63 3.37 5.66
C LEU A 191 7.70 2.30 5.52
N THR A 192 7.30 1.04 5.45
CA THR A 192 8.21 -0.08 5.22
C THR A 192 7.97 -0.65 3.84
N TRP A 193 8.96 -0.50 2.95
CA TRP A 193 8.96 -1.08 1.63
C TRP A 193 9.67 -2.42 1.66
N GLY A 194 8.92 -3.50 1.39
CA GLY A 194 9.45 -4.82 1.06
C GLY A 194 9.48 -4.99 -0.46
N TYR A 195 10.54 -5.58 -1.00
CA TYR A 195 10.66 -5.76 -2.45
C TYR A 195 11.46 -6.99 -2.82
N ASP A 196 11.14 -7.56 -3.97
CA ASP A 196 11.87 -8.68 -4.56
C ASP A 196 13.17 -8.17 -5.20
N THR A 197 14.32 -8.55 -4.63
CA THR A 197 15.64 -8.13 -5.11
C THR A 197 16.02 -8.77 -6.45
N GLY A 198 15.30 -9.80 -6.88
CA GLY A 198 15.40 -10.35 -8.23
C GLY A 198 14.65 -9.54 -9.29
N LEU A 199 13.87 -8.52 -8.91
CA LEU A 199 13.13 -7.65 -9.82
C LEU A 199 13.55 -6.18 -9.73
N PHE A 200 13.88 -5.71 -8.53
CA PHE A 200 14.18 -4.30 -8.25
C PHE A 200 15.50 -4.15 -7.52
N ASN A 201 16.24 -3.10 -7.85
CA ASN A 201 17.38 -2.64 -7.07
C ASN A 201 16.93 -1.68 -5.94
N ALA A 202 17.81 -1.42 -4.99
CA ALA A 202 17.51 -0.56 -3.84
C ALA A 202 17.23 0.89 -4.26
N GLU A 203 17.92 1.40 -5.27
CA GLU A 203 17.79 2.77 -5.80
C GLU A 203 16.39 3.00 -6.39
N ARG A 204 15.79 1.97 -7.02
CA ARG A 204 14.41 2.03 -7.51
C ARG A 204 13.42 2.25 -6.36
N ILE A 205 13.63 1.58 -5.25
CA ILE A 205 12.77 1.74 -4.08
C ILE A 205 12.93 3.12 -3.43
N VAL A 206 14.17 3.62 -3.37
CA VAL A 206 14.43 5.01 -2.92
C VAL A 206 13.68 6.01 -3.80
N GLN A 207 13.71 5.83 -5.12
CA GLN A 207 12.99 6.68 -6.07
C GLN A 207 11.47 6.60 -5.87
N LEU A 208 10.89 5.40 -5.80
CA LEU A 208 9.46 5.21 -5.57
C LEU A 208 9.01 5.85 -4.25
N GLN A 209 9.81 5.66 -3.19
CA GLN A 209 9.55 6.27 -1.88
C GLN A 209 9.62 7.80 -1.95
N GLY A 210 10.63 8.36 -2.60
CA GLY A 210 10.77 9.80 -2.81
C GLY A 210 9.53 10.38 -3.50
N HIS A 211 9.11 9.77 -4.60
CA HIS A 211 7.92 10.19 -5.35
C HIS A 211 6.62 10.04 -4.54
N LEU A 212 6.49 9.00 -3.71
CA LEU A 212 5.34 8.85 -2.82
C LEU A 212 5.35 9.93 -1.73
N ALA A 213 6.48 10.22 -1.13
CA ALA A 213 6.61 11.26 -0.10
C ALA A 213 6.29 12.67 -0.66
N GLU A 214 6.79 13.00 -1.87
CA GLU A 214 6.47 14.25 -2.56
C GLU A 214 4.98 14.36 -2.89
N LEU A 215 4.38 13.27 -3.40
CA LEU A 215 2.95 13.25 -3.70
C LEU A 215 2.09 13.40 -2.45
N LEU A 216 2.44 12.73 -1.34
CA LEU A 216 1.75 12.88 -0.05
C LEU A 216 1.91 14.31 0.49
N SER A 217 3.09 14.91 0.33
CA SER A 217 3.34 16.31 0.70
C SER A 217 2.53 17.27 -0.18
N ALA A 218 2.38 16.97 -1.48
CA ALA A 218 1.52 17.73 -2.37
C ALA A 218 0.04 17.62 -1.96
N LEU A 219 -0.43 16.41 -1.64
CA LEU A 219 -1.79 16.17 -1.13
C LEU A 219 -2.05 16.94 0.17
N ALA A 220 -1.10 16.95 1.10
CA ALA A 220 -1.24 17.67 2.36
C ALA A 220 -1.51 19.17 2.18
N ARG A 221 -1.09 19.76 1.06
CA ARG A 221 -1.34 21.17 0.71
C ARG A 221 -2.69 21.43 0.04
N THR A 222 -3.49 20.39 -0.23
CA THR A 222 -4.74 20.51 -1.01
C THR A 222 -5.99 20.68 -0.16
N VAL A 223 -5.89 20.81 1.17
CA VAL A 223 -7.06 20.90 2.08
C VAL A 223 -8.04 21.99 1.62
N GLU A 224 -7.52 23.13 1.14
CA GLU A 224 -8.33 24.25 0.65
C GLU A 224 -8.61 24.20 -0.86
N GLN A 225 -8.13 23.16 -1.57
CA GLN A 225 -8.22 23.04 -3.02
C GLN A 225 -8.73 21.66 -3.44
N PRO A 226 -9.91 21.22 -2.98
CA PRO A 226 -10.39 19.86 -3.21
C PRO A 226 -10.63 19.53 -4.69
N ASP A 227 -10.86 20.52 -5.53
CA ASP A 227 -11.14 20.36 -6.96
C ASP A 227 -9.92 20.63 -7.86
N MET A 228 -8.70 20.66 -7.27
CA MET A 228 -7.50 20.85 -8.08
C MET A 228 -7.37 19.74 -9.14
N PRO A 229 -6.88 20.07 -10.36
CA PRO A 229 -6.65 19.07 -11.39
C PRO A 229 -5.70 17.96 -10.90
N LEU A 230 -6.07 16.70 -11.08
CA LEU A 230 -5.28 15.56 -10.58
C LEU A 230 -3.85 15.54 -11.16
N ARG A 231 -3.69 15.99 -12.41
CA ARG A 231 -2.38 16.13 -13.08
C ARG A 231 -1.46 17.18 -12.43
N ALA A 232 -2.01 18.13 -11.66
CA ALA A 232 -1.24 19.18 -10.99
C ALA A 232 -0.63 18.71 -9.66
N LEU A 233 -1.00 17.54 -9.18
CA LEU A 233 -0.32 16.91 -8.05
C LEU A 233 1.08 16.47 -8.48
N GLU A 234 2.08 17.11 -7.92
CA GLU A 234 3.49 16.84 -8.23
C GLU A 234 4.02 15.66 -7.43
N MET A 235 4.88 14.85 -8.05
CA MET A 235 5.58 13.75 -7.39
C MET A 235 7.11 13.84 -7.56
N LEU A 236 7.59 14.72 -8.43
CA LEU A 236 9.03 14.94 -8.62
C LEU A 236 9.53 15.99 -7.65
N SER A 237 10.69 15.76 -7.07
CA SER A 237 11.41 16.74 -6.27
C SER A 237 11.84 17.96 -7.11
N THR A 238 12.26 19.03 -6.45
CA THR A 238 12.79 20.21 -7.15
C THR A 238 14.09 19.89 -7.94
N GLU A 239 14.84 18.89 -7.48
CA GLU A 239 16.10 18.47 -8.13
C GLU A 239 15.86 17.60 -9.36
N GLU A 240 14.72 16.90 -9.43
CA GLU A 240 14.35 16.02 -10.56
C GLU A 240 13.63 16.76 -11.70
N ARG A 241 13.26 18.04 -11.49
CA ARG A 241 12.63 18.93 -12.47
C ARG A 241 13.68 19.76 -13.20
#